data_479a2c3607bafd0144c6af3b32d6d927
#
_entry.id   479a2c3607bafd0144c6af3b32d6d927
#
_cell.length_a   1.000
_cell.length_b   1.000
_cell.length_c   1.000
_cell.angle_alpha   90.00
_cell.angle_beta   90.00
_cell.angle_gamma   90.00
#
_symmetry.space_group_name_H-M   'P 1'
#
loop_
_entity.id
_entity.type
_entity.pdbx_description
1 polymer ?
#
loop_
_entity_poly.entity_id
_entity_poly.type
_entity_poly.pdbx_seq_one_letter_code
_entity_poly.pdbx_strand_id
1 'polypeptide(L)'
;HRIRAYEYFLDKNPEYIEKVRLVMLAVPSRSNVPQYRRLKREIDELVGRINGKFSTVSWTPIWYFYRSMPFENLIDLYTTCEIALLTPIRDGMNLVAKEYIATRTDHTGVLILSEMAGAAHEMNEAMIINPNNFEQVAEALKTAFEMPKEEQIERNKMLQKRLRRYSVEKWAGDFMKSLRSTKENRESFQSIKINSEITQEIMTKFQQAERHARP
;
A
#
# COMPACT_ATOMS: atom_id res chain seq x y z
N HIS A 1 8.29 9.51 -3.57
CA HIS A 1 8.56 9.35 -2.13
C HIS A 1 9.55 8.20 -1.88
N ARG A 2 9.26 6.94 -2.27
CA ARG A 2 10.11 5.74 -2.03
C ARG A 2 11.59 5.96 -2.38
N ILE A 3 11.88 6.46 -3.58
CA ILE A 3 13.24 6.68 -4.05
C ILE A 3 13.97 7.72 -3.21
N ARG A 4 13.29 8.80 -2.80
CA ARG A 4 13.84 9.82 -1.92
C ARG A 4 14.10 9.31 -0.50
N ALA A 5 13.20 8.47 0.02
CA ALA A 5 13.41 7.82 1.30
C ALA A 5 14.62 6.87 1.29
N TYR A 6 14.81 6.15 0.17
CA TYR A 6 15.98 5.30 -0.02
C TYR A 6 17.29 6.13 -0.16
N GLU A 7 17.25 7.26 -0.88
CA GLU A 7 18.36 8.21 -0.90
C GLU A 7 18.71 8.69 0.50
N TYR A 8 17.71 9.13 1.26
CA TYR A 8 17.88 9.56 2.65
C TYR A 8 18.47 8.45 3.54
N PHE A 9 18.01 7.19 3.34
CA PHE A 9 18.54 6.04 4.03
C PHE A 9 20.05 5.85 3.75
N LEU A 10 20.49 5.91 2.51
CA LEU A 10 21.92 5.80 2.15
C LEU A 10 22.76 6.97 2.66
N ASP A 11 22.23 8.20 2.65
CA ASP A 11 22.92 9.37 3.19
C ASP A 11 23.15 9.27 4.71
N LYS A 12 22.19 8.70 5.44
CA LYS A 12 22.28 8.54 6.90
C LYS A 12 23.02 7.29 7.36
N ASN A 13 23.10 6.30 6.51
CA ASN A 13 23.68 4.99 6.83
C ASN A 13 24.69 4.56 5.75
N PRO A 14 25.84 5.23 5.65
CA PRO A 14 26.84 4.96 4.61
C PRO A 14 27.42 3.54 4.67
N GLU A 15 27.30 2.87 5.80
CA GLU A 15 27.70 1.47 5.98
C GLU A 15 26.93 0.46 5.13
N TYR A 16 25.78 0.87 4.57
CA TYR A 16 24.97 0.07 3.65
C TYR A 16 25.32 0.27 2.16
N ILE A 17 26.16 1.26 1.84
CA ILE A 17 26.67 1.47 0.50
C ILE A 17 27.45 0.20 0.07
N GLU A 18 27.24 -0.23 -1.17
CA GLU A 18 27.73 -1.47 -1.75
C GLU A 18 27.10 -2.78 -1.20
N LYS A 19 26.31 -2.71 -0.13
CA LYS A 19 25.71 -3.89 0.49
C LYS A 19 24.24 -4.08 0.14
N VAL A 20 23.50 -3.00 -0.12
CA VAL A 20 22.06 -3.06 -0.39
C VAL A 20 21.72 -2.43 -1.74
N ARG A 21 20.62 -2.87 -2.34
CA ARG A 21 20.17 -2.35 -3.63
C ARG A 21 18.66 -2.27 -3.66
N LEU A 22 18.14 -1.15 -4.12
CA LEU A 22 16.72 -0.99 -4.41
C LEU A 22 16.43 -1.50 -5.82
N VAL A 23 15.68 -2.60 -5.94
CA VAL A 23 15.15 -3.08 -7.22
C VAL A 23 13.75 -2.51 -7.39
N MET A 24 13.53 -1.74 -8.44
CA MET A 24 12.27 -1.10 -8.72
C MET A 24 11.74 -1.52 -10.08
N LEU A 25 10.63 -2.26 -10.07
CA LEU A 25 9.88 -2.64 -11.25
C LEU A 25 8.67 -1.71 -11.40
N ALA A 26 8.59 -0.99 -12.51
CA ALA A 26 7.48 -0.12 -12.86
C ALA A 26 6.88 -0.59 -14.19
N VAL A 27 5.70 -1.18 -14.13
CA VAL A 27 5.00 -1.64 -15.33
C VAL A 27 4.38 -0.44 -16.05
N PRO A 28 4.66 -0.23 -17.36
CA PRO A 28 4.06 0.85 -18.12
C PRO A 28 2.53 0.79 -18.09
N SER A 29 1.91 1.86 -17.62
CA SER A 29 0.46 2.01 -17.60
C SER A 29 0.10 3.42 -18.02
N ARG A 30 -0.99 3.57 -18.78
CA ARG A 30 -1.53 4.87 -19.21
C ARG A 30 -0.46 5.79 -19.83
N SER A 31 0.45 5.25 -20.65
CA SER A 31 1.59 5.96 -21.25
C SER A 31 1.17 7.16 -22.11
N ASN A 32 -0.08 7.19 -22.58
CA ASN A 32 -0.64 8.30 -23.37
C ASN A 32 -1.10 9.50 -22.51
N VAL A 33 -1.17 9.35 -21.18
CA VAL A 33 -1.61 10.42 -20.27
C VAL A 33 -0.42 11.32 -19.91
N PRO A 34 -0.49 12.64 -20.14
CA PRO A 34 0.64 13.56 -19.94
C PRO A 34 1.24 13.51 -18.53
N GLN A 35 0.42 13.38 -17.50
CA GLN A 35 0.85 13.30 -16.11
C GLN A 35 1.74 12.07 -15.85
N TYR A 36 1.40 10.90 -16.43
CA TYR A 36 2.21 9.69 -16.28
C TYR A 36 3.55 9.80 -17.01
N ARG A 37 3.59 10.47 -18.17
CA ARG A 37 4.85 10.76 -18.88
C ARG A 37 5.75 11.70 -18.09
N ARG A 38 5.16 12.72 -17.44
CA ARG A 38 5.90 13.64 -16.58
C ARG A 38 6.47 12.89 -15.37
N LEU A 39 5.65 12.11 -14.67
CA LEU A 39 6.09 11.30 -13.52
C LEU A 39 7.23 10.35 -13.90
N LYS A 40 7.13 9.70 -15.07
CA LYS A 40 8.21 8.84 -15.56
C LYS A 40 9.52 9.59 -15.72
N ARG A 41 9.51 10.77 -16.35
CA ARG A 41 10.72 11.61 -16.50
C ARG A 41 11.29 12.00 -15.15
N GLU A 42 10.46 12.44 -14.21
CA GLU A 42 10.89 12.79 -12.86
C GLU A 42 11.53 11.59 -12.13
N ILE A 43 11.02 10.37 -12.35
CA ILE A 43 11.62 9.15 -11.82
C ILE A 43 12.96 8.86 -12.49
N ASP A 44 13.05 8.93 -13.82
CA ASP A 44 14.29 8.69 -14.57
C ASP A 44 15.41 9.65 -14.10
N GLU A 45 15.09 10.95 -13.99
CA GLU A 45 16.02 11.98 -13.50
C GLU A 45 16.46 11.69 -12.06
N LEU A 46 15.52 11.34 -11.19
CA LEU A 46 15.81 11.04 -9.78
C LEU A 46 16.70 9.80 -9.63
N VAL A 47 16.38 8.74 -10.36
CA VAL A 47 17.20 7.50 -10.38
C VAL A 47 18.58 7.78 -10.92
N GLY A 48 18.69 8.52 -12.04
CA GLY A 48 19.97 8.91 -12.65
C GLY A 48 20.84 9.71 -11.66
N ARG A 49 20.26 10.69 -10.98
CA ARG A 49 20.95 11.53 -9.99
C ARG A 49 21.45 10.72 -8.79
N ILE A 50 20.63 9.84 -8.23
CA ILE A 50 21.00 9.01 -7.08
C ILE A 50 22.06 7.99 -7.46
N ASN A 51 21.89 7.34 -8.61
CA ASN A 51 22.91 6.43 -9.13
C ASN A 51 24.24 7.16 -9.37
N GLY A 52 24.22 8.35 -9.96
CA GLY A 52 25.43 9.16 -10.13
C GLY A 52 26.09 9.59 -8.81
N LYS A 53 25.29 9.77 -7.76
CA LYS A 53 25.80 10.17 -6.43
C LYS A 53 26.50 9.03 -5.67
N PHE A 54 25.93 7.81 -5.73
CA PHE A 54 26.36 6.72 -4.84
C PHE A 54 27.04 5.54 -5.56
N SER A 55 26.91 5.41 -6.90
CA SER A 55 27.48 4.27 -7.61
C SER A 55 29.00 4.20 -7.47
N THR A 56 29.51 3.00 -7.38
CA THR A 56 30.93 2.67 -7.52
C THR A 56 31.15 1.93 -8.84
N VAL A 57 32.39 1.51 -9.13
CA VAL A 57 32.71 0.75 -10.35
C VAL A 57 31.93 -0.55 -10.46
N SER A 58 31.67 -1.20 -9.31
CA SER A 58 31.05 -2.54 -9.24
C SER A 58 29.61 -2.53 -8.74
N TRP A 59 29.10 -1.39 -8.27
CA TRP A 59 27.80 -1.34 -7.62
C TRP A 59 26.98 -0.12 -8.02
N THR A 60 25.66 -0.31 -8.15
CA THR A 60 24.67 0.72 -8.45
C THR A 60 23.53 0.60 -7.45
N PRO A 61 23.15 1.69 -6.74
CA PRO A 61 22.17 1.63 -5.67
C PRO A 61 20.75 1.30 -6.12
N ILE A 62 20.35 1.73 -7.33
CA ILE A 62 18.98 1.53 -7.82
C ILE A 62 19.02 0.82 -9.17
N TRP A 63 18.40 -0.36 -9.21
CA TRP A 63 18.04 -1.03 -10.46
C TRP A 63 16.59 -0.68 -10.81
N TYR A 64 16.42 0.08 -11.87
CA TYR A 64 15.12 0.53 -12.32
C TYR A 64 14.72 -0.12 -13.63
N PHE A 65 13.62 -0.87 -13.62
CA PHE A 65 13.05 -1.55 -14.78
C PHE A 65 11.69 -0.95 -15.11
N TYR A 66 11.61 -0.27 -16.27
CA TYR A 66 10.35 0.25 -16.80
C TYR A 66 9.81 -0.69 -17.87
N ARG A 67 9.28 -1.83 -17.44
CA ARG A 67 8.74 -2.89 -18.31
C ARG A 67 7.85 -3.84 -17.52
N SER A 68 7.00 -4.62 -18.25
CA SER A 68 6.37 -5.82 -17.67
C SER A 68 7.42 -6.92 -17.47
N MET A 69 7.11 -7.85 -16.58
CA MET A 69 7.95 -9.00 -16.28
C MET A 69 7.08 -10.27 -16.33
N PRO A 70 7.54 -11.38 -16.93
CA PRO A 70 6.85 -12.67 -16.84
C PRO A 70 6.63 -13.08 -15.39
N PHE A 71 5.56 -13.85 -15.16
CA PHE A 71 5.16 -14.23 -13.80
C PHE A 71 6.26 -14.99 -13.05
N GLU A 72 6.92 -15.94 -13.72
CA GLU A 72 8.03 -16.72 -13.13
C GLU A 72 9.16 -15.80 -12.65
N ASN A 73 9.57 -14.85 -13.48
CA ASN A 73 10.63 -13.90 -13.12
C ASN A 73 10.22 -12.97 -11.98
N LEU A 74 8.91 -12.66 -11.87
CA LEU A 74 8.39 -11.87 -10.74
C LEU A 74 8.44 -12.66 -9.43
N ILE A 75 8.13 -13.95 -9.48
CA ILE A 75 8.28 -14.86 -8.33
C ILE A 75 9.75 -14.95 -7.90
N ASP A 76 10.67 -15.13 -8.86
CA ASP A 76 12.11 -15.16 -8.60
C ASP A 76 12.58 -13.85 -7.93
N LEU A 77 12.07 -12.71 -8.40
CA LEU A 77 12.35 -11.41 -7.78
C LEU A 77 11.85 -11.37 -6.33
N TYR A 78 10.60 -11.79 -6.07
CA TYR A 78 10.04 -11.79 -4.72
C TYR A 78 10.77 -12.73 -3.76
N THR A 79 11.20 -13.90 -4.24
CA THR A 79 11.94 -14.87 -3.41
C THR A 79 13.37 -14.44 -3.15
N THR A 80 13.99 -13.69 -4.08
CA THR A 80 15.37 -13.21 -3.94
C THR A 80 15.47 -11.94 -3.07
N CYS A 81 14.45 -11.07 -3.12
CA CYS A 81 14.48 -9.82 -2.37
C CYS A 81 14.17 -10.06 -0.89
N GLU A 82 15.08 -9.67 -0.01
CA GLU A 82 14.93 -9.81 1.45
C GLU A 82 13.90 -8.85 2.04
N ILE A 83 13.69 -7.68 1.42
CA ILE A 83 12.74 -6.67 1.89
C ILE A 83 11.81 -6.26 0.75
N ALA A 84 10.51 -6.33 0.99
CA ALA A 84 9.51 -5.70 0.13
C ALA A 84 9.12 -4.33 0.70
N LEU A 85 9.49 -3.26 0.01
CA LEU A 85 9.16 -1.89 0.37
C LEU A 85 7.98 -1.38 -0.47
N LEU A 86 6.79 -1.41 0.09
CA LEU A 86 5.53 -1.05 -0.57
C LEU A 86 4.95 0.24 0.02
N THR A 87 5.08 1.32 -0.70
CA THR A 87 4.75 2.68 -0.24
C THR A 87 3.66 3.36 -1.07
N PRO A 88 2.49 2.72 -1.31
CA PRO A 88 1.41 3.40 -1.99
C PRO A 88 0.89 4.57 -1.14
N ILE A 89 0.49 5.67 -1.80
CA ILE A 89 -0.17 6.81 -1.14
C ILE A 89 -1.67 6.55 -1.01
N ARG A 90 -2.22 5.75 -1.92
CA ARG A 90 -3.63 5.32 -1.89
C ARG A 90 -3.76 4.02 -2.68
N ASP A 91 -4.14 2.96 -1.97
CA ASP A 91 -4.35 1.65 -2.57
C ASP A 91 -5.46 0.91 -1.79
N GLY A 92 -6.49 0.47 -2.48
CA GLY A 92 -7.65 -0.18 -1.84
C GLY A 92 -7.35 -1.57 -1.27
N MET A 93 -6.27 -2.22 -1.73
CA MET A 93 -5.88 -3.56 -1.27
C MET A 93 -4.36 -3.69 -1.16
N ASN A 94 -3.65 -3.67 -2.26
CA ASN A 94 -2.26 -4.01 -2.50
C ASN A 94 -2.00 -5.52 -2.58
N LEU A 95 -2.23 -6.09 -3.76
CA LEU A 95 -1.98 -7.52 -4.01
C LEU A 95 -0.49 -7.87 -3.93
N VAL A 96 0.40 -6.96 -4.29
CA VAL A 96 1.86 -7.16 -4.25
C VAL A 96 2.34 -7.55 -2.85
N ALA A 97 1.76 -6.95 -1.80
CA ALA A 97 2.06 -7.33 -0.42
C ALA A 97 1.70 -8.80 -0.14
N LYS A 98 0.53 -9.22 -0.62
CA LYS A 98 0.04 -10.60 -0.45
C LYS A 98 0.86 -11.59 -1.28
N GLU A 99 1.20 -11.22 -2.52
CA GLU A 99 2.05 -12.01 -3.41
C GLU A 99 3.45 -12.23 -2.82
N TYR A 100 4.09 -11.16 -2.33
CA TYR A 100 5.41 -11.27 -1.69
C TYR A 100 5.38 -12.26 -0.51
N ILE A 101 4.44 -12.11 0.41
CA ILE A 101 4.34 -13.02 1.57
C ILE A 101 3.99 -14.45 1.15
N ALA A 102 3.16 -14.64 0.12
CA ALA A 102 2.81 -15.97 -0.38
C ALA A 102 4.02 -16.70 -1.01
N THR A 103 4.96 -15.97 -1.60
CA THR A 103 6.16 -16.55 -2.24
C THR A 103 7.27 -16.91 -1.24
N ARG A 104 7.23 -16.40 -0.02
CA ARG A 104 8.26 -16.65 1.02
C ARG A 104 8.10 -18.02 1.66
N THR A 105 8.37 -19.08 0.89
CA THR A 105 8.26 -20.48 1.37
C THR A 105 9.28 -20.82 2.46
N ASP A 106 10.39 -20.10 2.51
CA ASP A 106 11.43 -20.16 3.55
C ASP A 106 11.03 -19.41 4.83
N HIS A 107 9.90 -18.69 4.79
CA HIS A 107 9.39 -17.80 5.85
C HIS A 107 10.33 -16.66 6.24
N THR A 108 11.37 -16.37 5.46
CA THR A 108 12.25 -15.22 5.71
C THR A 108 11.80 -13.97 4.94
N GLY A 109 12.47 -12.85 5.15
CA GLY A 109 12.16 -11.57 4.49
C GLY A 109 11.20 -10.70 5.29
N VAL A 110 11.23 -9.40 4.99
CA VAL A 110 10.49 -8.38 5.72
C VAL A 110 9.57 -7.60 4.79
N LEU A 111 8.31 -7.45 5.18
CA LEU A 111 7.36 -6.59 4.49
C LEU A 111 7.26 -5.24 5.20
N ILE A 112 7.68 -4.17 4.52
CA ILE A 112 7.42 -2.77 4.90
C ILE A 112 6.25 -2.27 4.06
N LEU A 113 5.15 -1.91 4.71
CA LEU A 113 3.89 -1.60 4.04
C LEU A 113 3.34 -0.25 4.48
N SER A 114 2.90 0.55 3.52
CA SER A 114 2.22 1.80 3.78
C SER A 114 0.92 1.59 4.55
N GLU A 115 0.68 2.41 5.59
CA GLU A 115 -0.61 2.49 6.30
C GLU A 115 -1.80 2.86 5.39
N MET A 116 -1.50 3.46 4.21
CA MET A 116 -2.50 3.87 3.22
C MET A 116 -2.88 2.74 2.23
N ALA A 117 -2.35 1.53 2.43
CA ALA A 117 -2.76 0.32 1.72
C ALA A 117 -3.85 -0.41 2.48
N GLY A 118 -4.91 -0.84 1.80
CA GLY A 118 -5.98 -1.63 2.43
C GLY A 118 -5.47 -2.92 3.10
N ALA A 119 -4.44 -3.55 2.52
CA ALA A 119 -3.79 -4.71 3.09
C ALA A 119 -3.15 -4.44 4.48
N ALA A 120 -2.81 -3.20 4.82
CA ALA A 120 -2.22 -2.86 6.13
C ALA A 120 -3.18 -3.20 7.29
N HIS A 121 -4.49 -3.12 7.07
CA HIS A 121 -5.50 -3.49 8.08
C HIS A 121 -5.58 -5.01 8.32
N GLU A 122 -5.06 -5.81 7.40
CA GLU A 122 -5.08 -7.28 7.47
C GLU A 122 -3.71 -7.87 7.83
N MET A 123 -2.62 -7.12 7.60
CA MET A 123 -1.23 -7.58 7.68
C MET A 123 -0.47 -6.89 8.82
N ASN A 124 -0.99 -7.02 10.05
CA ASN A 124 -0.48 -6.31 11.23
C ASN A 124 0.97 -6.67 11.61
N GLU A 125 1.46 -7.82 11.18
CA GLU A 125 2.84 -8.25 11.42
C GLU A 125 3.84 -7.66 10.41
N ALA A 126 3.36 -6.95 9.37
CA ALA A 126 4.20 -6.11 8.52
C ALA A 126 4.69 -4.87 9.29
N MET A 127 5.80 -4.31 8.86
CA MET A 127 6.26 -3.02 9.37
C MET A 127 5.42 -1.92 8.71
N ILE A 128 4.50 -1.34 9.45
CA ILE A 128 3.58 -0.31 8.93
C ILE A 128 4.25 1.06 9.03
N ILE A 129 4.25 1.80 7.91
CA ILE A 129 4.88 3.11 7.79
C ILE A 129 3.97 4.15 7.12
N ASN A 130 4.22 5.42 7.43
CA ASN A 130 3.67 6.52 6.65
C ASN A 130 4.57 6.76 5.41
N PRO A 131 4.07 6.58 4.18
CA PRO A 131 4.87 6.67 2.97
C PRO A 131 5.37 8.10 2.67
N ASN A 132 4.82 9.12 3.34
CA ASN A 132 5.24 10.52 3.22
C ASN A 132 6.35 10.90 4.21
N ASN A 133 6.58 10.09 5.23
CA ASN A 133 7.63 10.32 6.22
C ASN A 133 8.92 9.57 5.81
N PHE A 134 9.85 10.28 5.18
CA PHE A 134 11.10 9.68 4.67
C PHE A 134 12.00 9.15 5.78
N GLU A 135 11.99 9.80 6.95
CA GLU A 135 12.78 9.38 8.11
C GLU A 135 12.24 8.04 8.64
N GLN A 136 10.93 7.93 8.81
CA GLN A 136 10.30 6.68 9.23
C GLN A 136 10.55 5.53 8.25
N VAL A 137 10.49 5.80 6.93
CA VAL A 137 10.79 4.79 5.91
C VAL A 137 12.26 4.35 5.98
N ALA A 138 13.19 5.28 6.18
CA ALA A 138 14.61 4.98 6.31
C ALA A 138 14.90 4.17 7.58
N GLU A 139 14.28 4.52 8.71
CA GLU A 139 14.40 3.77 9.96
C GLU A 139 13.82 2.36 9.83
N ALA A 140 12.66 2.22 9.16
CA ALA A 140 12.07 0.93 8.88
C ALA A 140 12.98 0.05 8.00
N LEU A 141 13.66 0.63 7.00
CA LEU A 141 14.64 -0.09 6.20
C LEU A 141 15.81 -0.58 7.06
N LYS A 142 16.37 0.28 7.92
CA LYS A 142 17.45 -0.10 8.83
C LYS A 142 17.02 -1.24 9.74
N THR A 143 15.90 -1.08 10.43
CA THR A 143 15.33 -2.12 11.30
C THR A 143 15.09 -3.43 10.55
N ALA A 144 14.60 -3.37 9.29
CA ALA A 144 14.36 -4.54 8.47
C ALA A 144 15.67 -5.27 8.08
N PHE A 145 16.75 -4.54 7.79
CA PHE A 145 18.06 -5.14 7.50
C PHE A 145 18.69 -5.78 8.74
N GLU A 146 18.46 -5.20 9.91
CA GLU A 146 18.98 -5.67 11.20
C GLU A 146 18.07 -6.72 11.87
N MET A 147 16.88 -7.01 11.31
CA MET A 147 15.90 -7.92 11.92
C MET A 147 16.43 -9.36 11.98
N PRO A 148 16.45 -9.99 13.17
CA PRO A 148 16.85 -11.39 13.31
C PRO A 148 15.99 -12.33 12.46
N LYS A 149 16.60 -13.41 11.94
CA LYS A 149 15.87 -14.38 11.11
C LYS A 149 14.71 -15.04 11.84
N GLU A 150 14.84 -15.25 13.11
CA GLU A 150 13.81 -15.83 13.99
C GLU A 150 12.55 -14.95 14.01
N GLU A 151 12.72 -13.62 14.13
CA GLU A 151 11.63 -12.65 14.08
C GLU A 151 11.00 -12.58 12.69
N GLN A 152 11.82 -12.60 11.62
CA GLN A 152 11.31 -12.65 10.25
C GLN A 152 10.41 -13.87 10.03
N ILE A 153 10.85 -15.05 10.50
CA ILE A 153 10.13 -16.31 10.39
C ILE A 153 8.80 -16.26 11.16
N GLU A 154 8.80 -15.74 12.38
CA GLU A 154 7.59 -15.61 13.17
C GLU A 154 6.56 -14.71 12.48
N ARG A 155 6.98 -13.51 12.06
CA ARG A 155 6.12 -12.56 11.35
C ARG A 155 5.56 -13.15 10.04
N ASN A 156 6.39 -13.77 9.23
CA ASN A 156 5.95 -14.38 7.97
C ASN A 156 4.96 -15.53 8.17
N LYS A 157 5.18 -16.42 9.15
CA LYS A 157 4.24 -17.50 9.48
C LYS A 157 2.87 -16.94 9.87
N MET A 158 2.83 -15.85 10.63
CA MET A 158 1.58 -15.22 11.03
C MET A 158 0.87 -14.58 9.84
N LEU A 159 1.60 -13.84 8.99
CA LEU A 159 1.08 -13.24 7.75
C LEU A 159 0.54 -14.30 6.79
N GLN A 160 1.27 -15.39 6.56
CA GLN A 160 0.81 -16.49 5.71
C GLN A 160 -0.43 -17.20 6.27
N LYS A 161 -0.50 -17.38 7.58
CA LYS A 161 -1.69 -17.94 8.24
C LYS A 161 -2.92 -17.05 8.01
N ARG A 162 -2.76 -15.73 8.01
CA ARG A 162 -3.85 -14.79 7.68
C ARG A 162 -4.25 -14.90 6.22
N LEU A 163 -3.30 -14.92 5.29
CA LEU A 163 -3.58 -15.07 3.87
C LEU A 163 -4.40 -16.34 3.56
N ARG A 164 -4.04 -17.47 4.18
CA ARG A 164 -4.79 -18.73 4.02
C ARG A 164 -6.21 -18.67 4.57
N ARG A 165 -6.46 -17.86 5.61
CA ARG A 165 -7.79 -17.72 6.23
C ARG A 165 -8.72 -16.79 5.46
N TYR A 166 -8.16 -15.80 4.75
CA TYR A 166 -8.91 -14.82 3.99
C TYR A 166 -8.69 -15.01 2.49
N SER A 167 -9.27 -16.09 1.98
CA SER A 167 -9.21 -16.45 0.56
C SER A 167 -10.07 -15.53 -0.31
N VAL A 168 -9.90 -15.63 -1.63
CA VAL A 168 -10.72 -14.89 -2.60
C VAL A 168 -12.20 -15.25 -2.51
N GLU A 169 -12.52 -16.50 -2.18
CA GLU A 169 -13.91 -16.96 -1.99
C GLU A 169 -14.54 -16.29 -0.77
N LYS A 170 -13.78 -16.20 0.34
CA LYS A 170 -14.24 -15.51 1.54
C LYS A 170 -14.44 -14.02 1.27
N TRP A 171 -13.48 -13.37 0.61
CA TRP A 171 -13.61 -11.98 0.21
C TRP A 171 -14.83 -11.73 -0.65
N ALA A 172 -15.06 -12.57 -1.67
CA ALA A 172 -16.22 -12.47 -2.55
C ALA A 172 -17.54 -12.69 -1.76
N GLY A 173 -17.56 -13.63 -0.82
CA GLY A 173 -18.70 -13.88 0.06
C GLY A 173 -19.03 -12.68 0.95
N ASP A 174 -18.03 -12.09 1.60
CA ASP A 174 -18.18 -10.91 2.45
C ASP A 174 -18.62 -9.68 1.64
N PHE A 175 -18.07 -9.50 0.43
CA PHE A 175 -18.49 -8.44 -0.49
C PHE A 175 -19.95 -8.59 -0.89
N MET A 176 -20.37 -9.80 -1.30
CA MET A 176 -21.75 -10.07 -1.69
C MET A 176 -22.73 -9.89 -0.52
N LYS A 177 -22.31 -10.27 0.69
CA LYS A 177 -23.12 -10.04 1.90
C LYS A 177 -23.32 -8.55 2.17
N SER A 178 -22.24 -7.78 2.10
CA SER A 178 -22.29 -6.31 2.29
C SER A 178 -23.15 -5.64 1.20
N LEU A 179 -23.07 -6.10 -0.04
CA LEU A 179 -23.88 -5.58 -1.13
C LEU A 179 -25.38 -5.84 -0.89
N ARG A 180 -25.74 -7.05 -0.45
CA ARG A 180 -27.13 -7.41 -0.13
C ARG A 180 -27.68 -6.58 1.03
N SER A 181 -26.93 -6.46 2.12
CA SER A 181 -27.35 -5.64 3.27
C SER A 181 -27.54 -4.17 2.89
N THR A 182 -26.67 -3.63 2.03
CA THR A 182 -26.80 -2.26 1.52
C THR A 182 -28.06 -2.09 0.68
N LYS A 183 -28.41 -3.10 -0.15
CA LYS A 183 -29.63 -3.09 -0.94
C LYS A 183 -30.87 -3.13 -0.04
N GLU A 184 -30.91 -4.03 0.93
CA GLU A 184 -32.00 -4.17 1.89
C GLU A 184 -32.21 -2.85 2.69
N ASN A 185 -31.12 -2.25 3.18
CA ASN A 185 -31.16 -0.95 3.84
C ASN A 185 -31.71 0.14 2.92
N ARG A 186 -31.27 0.18 1.66
CA ARG A 186 -31.78 1.17 0.68
C ARG A 186 -33.27 0.99 0.39
N GLU A 187 -33.73 -0.25 0.27
CA GLU A 187 -35.14 -0.55 0.07
C GLU A 187 -35.99 -0.17 1.29
N SER A 188 -35.46 -0.39 2.51
CA SER A 188 -36.11 0.05 3.74
C SER A 188 -36.21 1.59 3.84
N PHE A 189 -35.18 2.32 3.42
CA PHE A 189 -35.22 3.80 3.35
C PHE A 189 -36.15 4.31 2.25
N GLN A 190 -36.26 3.61 1.12
CA GLN A 190 -37.21 3.96 0.06
C GLN A 190 -38.68 3.69 0.42
N SER A 191 -38.92 2.78 1.37
CA SER A 191 -40.27 2.52 1.89
C SER A 191 -40.80 3.60 2.82
N ILE A 192 -39.94 4.48 3.33
CA ILE A 192 -40.36 5.71 4.02
C ILE A 192 -40.76 6.74 2.94
N LYS A 193 -41.89 6.49 2.28
CA LYS A 193 -42.54 7.53 1.48
C LYS A 193 -42.94 8.65 2.42
N ILE A 194 -42.34 9.83 2.23
CA ILE A 194 -42.82 11.05 2.85
C ILE A 194 -44.25 11.22 2.35
N ASN A 195 -45.20 10.79 3.15
CA ASN A 195 -46.62 11.02 2.86
C ASN A 195 -46.98 12.48 3.21
N SER A 196 -48.16 12.90 2.79
CA SER A 196 -48.66 14.28 3.03
C SER A 196 -48.72 14.64 4.52
N GLU A 197 -48.97 13.66 5.42
CA GLU A 197 -48.99 13.86 6.86
C GLU A 197 -47.63 14.17 7.46
N ILE A 198 -46.58 13.39 7.08
CA ILE A 198 -45.21 13.62 7.50
C ILE A 198 -44.73 14.98 6.99
N THR A 199 -45.06 15.35 5.76
CA THR A 199 -44.70 16.65 5.18
C THR A 199 -45.37 17.77 5.98
N GLN A 200 -46.68 17.65 6.35
CA GLN A 200 -47.38 18.64 7.18
C GLN A 200 -46.80 18.75 8.59
N GLU A 201 -46.42 17.62 9.20
CA GLU A 201 -45.82 17.60 10.51
C GLU A 201 -44.45 18.34 10.54
N ILE A 202 -43.60 18.05 9.53
CA ILE A 202 -42.30 18.73 9.36
C ILE A 202 -42.51 20.23 9.13
N MET A 203 -43.45 20.64 8.28
CA MET A 203 -43.73 22.05 8.01
C MET A 203 -44.28 22.77 9.26
N THR A 204 -45.12 22.11 10.04
CA THR A 204 -45.66 22.66 11.30
C THR A 204 -44.54 22.87 12.32
N LYS A 205 -43.67 21.89 12.51
CA LYS A 205 -42.48 21.99 13.40
C LYS A 205 -41.54 23.10 12.96
N PHE A 206 -41.30 23.22 11.66
CA PHE A 206 -40.45 24.28 11.11
C PHE A 206 -41.03 25.67 11.37
N GLN A 207 -42.33 25.86 11.12
CA GLN A 207 -43.03 27.14 11.40
C GLN A 207 -43.06 27.49 12.89
N GLN A 208 -43.16 26.49 13.76
CA GLN A 208 -43.08 26.70 15.21
C GLN A 208 -41.68 27.14 15.64
N ALA A 209 -40.63 26.50 15.10
CA ALA A 209 -39.25 26.87 15.36
C ALA A 209 -38.92 28.29 14.88
N GLU A 210 -39.47 28.72 13.74
CA GLU A 210 -39.27 30.07 13.19
C GLU A 210 -39.96 31.14 14.08
N ARG A 211 -41.11 30.82 14.72
CA ARG A 211 -41.77 31.71 15.66
C ARG A 211 -41.03 31.88 16.97
N HIS A 212 -40.28 30.87 17.41
CA HIS A 212 -39.45 30.95 18.61
C HIS A 212 -38.06 31.58 18.37
N ALA A 213 -37.63 31.71 17.12
CA ALA A 213 -36.36 32.29 16.76
C ALA A 213 -36.40 33.80 16.43
N ARG A 214 -37.57 34.44 16.53
CA ARG A 214 -37.70 35.92 16.42
C ARG A 214 -37.62 36.54 17.80
N PRO A 215 -36.68 37.50 18.01
CA PRO A 215 -36.52 38.21 19.28
C PRO A 215 -37.75 39.12 19.59
#